data_4af76778bb48e88d825d67d1ffffcd2e
#
_entry.id   4af76778bb48e88d825d67d1ffffcd2e
#
_cell.length_a   1.000
_cell.length_b   1.000
_cell.length_c   1.000
_cell.angle_alpha   90.00
_cell.angle_beta   90.00
_cell.angle_gamma   90.00
#
_symmetry.space_group_name_H-M   'P 1'
#
loop_
_entity.id
_entity.type
_entity.pdbx_description
1 polymer ?
#
loop_
_entity_poly.entity_id
_entity_poly.type
_entity_poly.pdbx_seq_one_letter_code
_entity_poly.pdbx_strand_id
1 'polypeptide(L)'
;NRRDSLFWAQVRPAPLTQAERRDYRRKDSIRVAHQQPAYLDSLRRADNLFGWSDLMTGYRYRRPDSLIIGYRSVLTTLGFNPVEGGHLSLRPYLRRAYSDDHTWQVAPELRYGGASETFFASLRGRYQWRQFAEASLAGGRAIRQFGETQTSMDLDDAHPLPVASLINTMNALFNHTNFMRLYGEYFVAAAYQDRLARGLDARLQIAWRDRSPLRNNSNWSISGDEERRYAPNQPQNAVQS
;
A
#
# COMPACT_ATOMS: atom_id res chain seq x y z
N ASN A 1 9.93 8.24 -32.51
CA ASN A 1 10.35 8.08 -33.93
C ASN A 1 10.59 6.61 -34.25
N ARG A 2 9.51 5.87 -34.58
CA ARG A 2 9.65 4.51 -35.14
C ARG A 2 9.81 4.65 -36.64
N ARG A 3 11.01 4.41 -37.14
CA ARG A 3 11.28 4.35 -38.56
C ARG A 3 10.87 2.98 -39.10
N ASP A 4 10.30 2.96 -40.31
CA ASP A 4 9.70 1.77 -40.88
C ASP A 4 10.78 0.80 -41.44
N SER A 5 10.36 -0.41 -41.82
CA SER A 5 11.22 -1.47 -42.33
C SER A 5 11.90 -1.07 -43.65
N LEU A 6 11.28 -0.20 -44.47
CA LEU A 6 11.84 0.28 -45.74
C LEU A 6 13.00 1.21 -45.48
N PHE A 7 12.91 2.09 -44.50
CA PHE A 7 14.03 2.94 -44.10
C PHE A 7 15.26 2.11 -43.72
N TRP A 8 15.06 1.09 -42.89
CA TRP A 8 16.16 0.23 -42.44
C TRP A 8 16.74 -0.63 -43.56
N ALA A 9 15.93 -1.03 -44.57
CA ALA A 9 16.43 -1.75 -45.77
C ALA A 9 17.37 -0.90 -46.59
N GLN A 10 17.15 0.43 -46.62
CA GLN A 10 18.01 1.37 -47.38
C GLN A 10 19.29 1.75 -46.63
N VAL A 11 19.25 1.83 -45.32
CA VAL A 11 20.37 2.33 -44.49
C VAL A 11 21.32 1.20 -44.07
N ARG A 12 20.91 -0.06 -44.15
CA ARG A 12 21.77 -1.20 -43.77
C ARG A 12 22.93 -1.41 -44.76
N PRO A 13 24.17 -1.49 -44.28
CA PRO A 13 25.32 -1.73 -45.12
C PRO A 13 25.40 -3.14 -45.71
N ALA A 14 24.67 -4.12 -45.11
CA ALA A 14 24.58 -5.51 -45.57
C ALA A 14 23.14 -5.98 -45.60
N PRO A 15 22.68 -6.72 -46.63
CA PRO A 15 21.34 -7.28 -46.70
C PRO A 15 21.16 -8.39 -45.64
N LEU A 16 19.93 -8.50 -45.11
CA LEU A 16 19.58 -9.55 -44.16
C LEU A 16 19.75 -10.94 -44.78
N THR A 17 20.37 -11.85 -44.07
CA THR A 17 20.40 -13.28 -44.40
C THR A 17 18.99 -13.89 -44.40
N GLN A 18 18.82 -15.04 -45.03
CA GLN A 18 17.53 -15.74 -45.02
C GLN A 18 17.09 -16.13 -43.60
N ALA A 19 18.02 -16.50 -42.71
CA ALA A 19 17.76 -16.86 -41.32
C ALA A 19 17.22 -15.65 -40.53
N GLU A 20 17.86 -14.49 -40.69
CA GLU A 20 17.43 -13.23 -40.06
C GLU A 20 16.06 -12.79 -40.56
N ARG A 21 15.79 -12.89 -41.88
CA ARG A 21 14.45 -12.55 -42.43
C ARG A 21 13.36 -13.45 -41.84
N ARG A 22 13.64 -14.77 -41.65
CA ARG A 22 12.69 -15.66 -41.00
C ARG A 22 12.45 -15.29 -39.53
N ASP A 23 13.51 -14.96 -38.83
CA ASP A 23 13.41 -14.55 -37.41
C ASP A 23 12.62 -13.25 -37.25
N TYR A 24 12.89 -12.25 -38.10
CA TYR A 24 12.11 -11.00 -38.10
C TYR A 24 10.63 -11.23 -38.39
N ARG A 25 10.29 -12.05 -39.41
CA ARG A 25 8.90 -12.39 -39.72
C ARG A 25 8.22 -13.11 -38.55
N ARG A 26 8.92 -14.04 -37.91
CA ARG A 26 8.42 -14.75 -36.74
C ARG A 26 8.19 -13.77 -35.57
N LYS A 27 9.13 -12.88 -35.29
CA LYS A 27 8.99 -11.87 -34.24
C LYS A 27 7.84 -10.89 -34.51
N ASP A 28 7.68 -10.49 -35.76
CA ASP A 28 6.58 -9.62 -36.17
C ASP A 28 5.22 -10.34 -36.02
N SER A 29 5.10 -11.61 -36.42
CA SER A 29 3.86 -12.35 -36.24
C SER A 29 3.51 -12.54 -34.76
N ILE A 30 4.49 -12.84 -33.91
CA ILE A 30 4.31 -12.93 -32.46
C ILE A 30 3.89 -11.58 -31.90
N ARG A 31 4.53 -10.49 -32.31
CA ARG A 31 4.17 -9.13 -31.87
C ARG A 31 2.73 -8.78 -32.23
N VAL A 32 2.33 -9.06 -33.48
CA VAL A 32 0.95 -8.82 -33.95
C VAL A 32 -0.04 -9.67 -33.16
N ALA A 33 0.26 -10.96 -32.93
CA ALA A 33 -0.58 -11.84 -32.12
C ALA A 33 -0.73 -11.32 -30.68
N HIS A 34 0.36 -10.83 -30.07
CA HIS A 34 0.33 -10.28 -28.72
C HIS A 34 -0.39 -8.92 -28.62
N GLN A 35 -0.59 -8.21 -29.73
CA GLN A 35 -1.36 -6.97 -29.78
C GLN A 35 -2.84 -7.19 -30.04
N GLN A 36 -3.26 -8.42 -30.36
CA GLN A 36 -4.67 -8.71 -30.58
C GLN A 36 -5.49 -8.49 -29.30
N PRO A 37 -6.70 -7.86 -29.40
CA PRO A 37 -7.56 -7.64 -28.25
C PRO A 37 -7.88 -8.94 -27.49
N ALA A 38 -8.13 -10.04 -28.20
CA ALA A 38 -8.43 -11.35 -27.61
C ALA A 38 -7.26 -11.87 -26.75
N TYR A 39 -6.02 -11.68 -27.20
CA TYR A 39 -4.84 -12.07 -26.42
C TYR A 39 -4.68 -11.21 -25.16
N LEU A 40 -4.83 -9.89 -25.31
CA LEU A 40 -4.77 -8.97 -24.17
C LEU A 40 -5.88 -9.22 -23.16
N ASP A 41 -7.06 -9.61 -23.63
CA ASP A 41 -8.17 -10.00 -22.75
C ASP A 41 -7.90 -11.32 -22.03
N SER A 42 -7.28 -12.30 -22.70
CA SER A 42 -6.88 -13.54 -22.06
C SER A 42 -5.83 -13.33 -20.95
N LEU A 43 -4.84 -12.47 -21.20
CA LEU A 43 -3.86 -12.10 -20.19
C LEU A 43 -4.51 -11.37 -19.01
N ARG A 44 -5.42 -10.42 -19.27
CA ARG A 44 -6.15 -9.72 -18.20
C ARG A 44 -7.01 -10.67 -17.37
N ARG A 45 -7.66 -11.65 -18.01
CA ARG A 45 -8.41 -12.69 -17.28
C ARG A 45 -7.50 -13.52 -16.40
N ALA A 46 -6.33 -13.93 -16.92
CA ALA A 46 -5.35 -14.68 -16.15
C ALA A 46 -4.80 -13.87 -14.95
N ASP A 47 -4.49 -12.60 -15.16
CA ASP A 47 -4.02 -11.69 -14.09
C ASP A 47 -5.10 -11.39 -13.03
N ASN A 48 -6.38 -11.50 -13.38
CA ASN A 48 -7.52 -11.25 -12.50
C ASN A 48 -8.09 -12.53 -11.86
N LEU A 49 -7.47 -13.69 -12.08
CA LEU A 49 -7.87 -14.91 -11.39
C LEU A 49 -7.52 -14.81 -9.90
N PHE A 50 -8.53 -14.94 -9.06
CA PHE A 50 -8.35 -14.99 -7.62
C PHE A 50 -7.91 -16.37 -7.18
N GLY A 51 -6.77 -16.46 -6.48
CA GLY A 51 -6.27 -17.68 -5.87
C GLY A 51 -6.32 -17.61 -4.34
N TRP A 52 -6.27 -18.75 -3.67
CA TRP A 52 -6.21 -18.79 -2.20
C TRP A 52 -4.98 -18.07 -1.63
N SER A 53 -3.87 -18.05 -2.38
CA SER A 53 -2.68 -17.28 -2.03
C SER A 53 -2.94 -15.79 -1.94
N ASP A 54 -3.89 -15.26 -2.73
CA ASP A 54 -4.19 -13.84 -2.77
C ASP A 54 -4.84 -13.34 -1.48
N LEU A 55 -5.55 -14.22 -0.75
CA LEU A 55 -6.01 -13.90 0.60
C LEU A 55 -4.85 -13.51 1.51
N MET A 56 -3.72 -14.19 1.37
CA MET A 56 -2.54 -14.00 2.21
C MET A 56 -1.65 -12.87 1.72
N THR A 57 -1.49 -12.74 0.40
CA THR A 57 -0.54 -11.78 -0.22
C THR A 57 -1.20 -10.46 -0.64
N GLY A 58 -2.54 -10.43 -0.69
CA GLY A 58 -3.33 -9.33 -1.25
C GLY A 58 -3.73 -9.59 -2.69
N TYR A 59 -4.79 -8.97 -3.13
CA TYR A 59 -5.36 -9.15 -4.47
C TYR A 59 -5.54 -7.82 -5.17
N ARG A 60 -5.42 -7.86 -6.51
CA ARG A 60 -5.54 -6.70 -7.37
C ARG A 60 -6.30 -7.03 -8.64
N TYR A 61 -7.52 -6.58 -8.72
CA TYR A 61 -8.37 -6.69 -9.90
C TYR A 61 -8.16 -5.50 -10.83
N ARG A 62 -7.80 -5.77 -12.09
CA ARG A 62 -7.59 -4.75 -13.12
C ARG A 62 -8.74 -4.75 -14.12
N ARG A 63 -9.43 -3.61 -14.22
CA ARG A 63 -10.46 -3.40 -15.24
C ARG A 63 -9.87 -2.89 -16.56
N PRO A 64 -10.59 -3.07 -17.70
CA PRO A 64 -10.15 -2.56 -19.00
C PRO A 64 -9.98 -1.04 -19.06
N ASP A 65 -10.73 -0.29 -18.26
CA ASP A 65 -10.72 1.17 -18.17
C ASP A 65 -9.62 1.72 -17.25
N SER A 66 -8.58 0.93 -17.03
CA SER A 66 -7.43 1.26 -16.15
C SER A 66 -7.79 1.46 -14.67
N LEU A 67 -9.01 1.07 -14.26
CA LEU A 67 -9.38 1.04 -12.84
C LEU A 67 -8.82 -0.22 -12.18
N ILE A 68 -8.12 -0.03 -11.09
CA ILE A 68 -7.58 -1.09 -10.24
C ILE A 68 -8.35 -1.05 -8.91
N ILE A 69 -8.89 -2.18 -8.52
CA ILE A 69 -9.52 -2.40 -7.22
C ILE A 69 -8.71 -3.48 -6.51
N GLY A 70 -8.24 -3.19 -5.32
CA GLY A 70 -7.44 -4.16 -4.61
C GLY A 70 -7.57 -4.06 -3.10
N TYR A 71 -7.00 -5.02 -2.42
CA TYR A 71 -6.78 -4.99 -0.98
C TYR A 71 -5.39 -5.52 -0.66
N ARG A 72 -4.88 -5.11 0.49
CA ARG A 72 -3.58 -5.57 0.99
C ARG A 72 -3.73 -6.91 1.71
N SER A 73 -2.63 -7.62 1.82
CA SER A 73 -2.53 -8.92 2.50
C SER A 73 -3.32 -8.99 3.81
N VAL A 74 -4.11 -10.04 3.99
CA VAL A 74 -4.82 -10.32 5.24
C VAL A 74 -3.84 -10.63 6.37
N LEU A 75 -2.68 -11.22 6.08
CA LEU A 75 -1.62 -11.46 7.09
C LEU A 75 -1.13 -10.17 7.75
N THR A 76 -1.16 -9.06 7.02
CA THR A 76 -0.80 -7.75 7.56
C THR A 76 -1.96 -7.04 8.24
N THR A 77 -3.15 -7.63 8.16
CA THR A 77 -4.39 -7.06 8.68
C THR A 77 -4.80 -7.66 10.01
N LEU A 78 -4.36 -8.87 10.30
CA LEU A 78 -4.58 -9.53 11.58
C LEU A 78 -3.39 -9.32 12.50
N GLY A 79 -3.66 -9.05 13.77
CA GLY A 79 -2.61 -8.93 14.76
C GLY A 79 -3.16 -8.97 16.17
N PHE A 80 -2.25 -8.97 17.12
CA PHE A 80 -2.57 -8.91 18.53
C PHE A 80 -1.67 -7.89 19.25
N ASN A 81 -2.26 -7.08 20.10
CA ASN A 81 -1.57 -6.24 21.05
C ASN A 81 -2.46 -6.06 22.31
N PRO A 82 -1.89 -5.75 23.49
CA PRO A 82 -2.68 -5.66 24.72
C PRO A 82 -3.70 -4.50 24.71
N VAL A 83 -3.52 -3.49 23.87
CA VAL A 83 -4.42 -2.33 23.79
C VAL A 83 -5.74 -2.72 23.12
N GLU A 84 -5.67 -3.43 22.00
CA GLU A 84 -6.83 -3.79 21.20
C GLU A 84 -7.27 -5.24 21.41
N GLY A 85 -6.41 -6.08 21.98
CA GLY A 85 -6.53 -7.52 21.89
C GLY A 85 -6.24 -8.01 20.49
N GLY A 86 -6.98 -9.02 20.04
CA GLY A 86 -7.01 -9.38 18.61
C GLY A 86 -7.60 -8.24 17.79
N HIS A 87 -6.94 -7.85 16.71
CA HIS A 87 -7.45 -6.79 15.84
C HIS A 87 -7.42 -7.20 14.37
N LEU A 88 -8.37 -6.64 13.61
CA LEU A 88 -8.50 -6.79 12.16
C LEU A 88 -8.42 -5.41 11.51
N SER A 89 -7.58 -5.27 10.50
CA SER A 89 -7.48 -4.06 9.68
C SER A 89 -7.78 -4.40 8.21
N LEU A 90 -8.72 -3.70 7.60
CA LEU A 90 -9.02 -3.80 6.17
C LEU A 90 -8.50 -2.55 5.47
N ARG A 91 -7.72 -2.74 4.40
CA ARG A 91 -7.09 -1.66 3.63
C ARG A 91 -7.33 -1.85 2.13
N PRO A 92 -8.60 -1.76 1.69
CA PRO A 92 -8.88 -1.74 0.26
C PRO A 92 -8.36 -0.46 -0.38
N TYR A 93 -8.15 -0.51 -1.69
CA TYR A 93 -7.80 0.68 -2.45
C TYR A 93 -8.42 0.65 -3.84
N LEU A 94 -8.68 1.85 -4.35
CA LEU A 94 -9.10 2.10 -5.72
C LEU A 94 -8.06 3.03 -6.35
N ARG A 95 -7.56 2.65 -7.52
CA ARG A 95 -6.62 3.47 -8.30
C ARG A 95 -7.04 3.49 -9.75
N ARG A 96 -6.99 4.64 -10.37
CA ARG A 96 -7.19 4.78 -11.82
C ARG A 96 -6.08 5.61 -12.42
N ALA A 97 -5.48 5.09 -13.49
CA ALA A 97 -4.51 5.81 -14.30
C ALA A 97 -5.15 6.18 -15.64
N TYR A 98 -5.19 7.46 -15.96
CA TYR A 98 -5.63 7.95 -17.28
C TYR A 98 -4.45 8.04 -18.24
N SER A 99 -3.26 8.32 -17.71
CA SER A 99 -1.95 8.33 -18.37
C SER A 99 -0.87 8.07 -17.33
N ASP A 100 0.39 7.98 -17.75
CA ASP A 100 1.52 7.83 -16.82
C ASP A 100 1.60 8.99 -15.82
N ASP A 101 1.10 10.16 -16.21
CA ASP A 101 1.16 11.40 -15.43
C ASP A 101 -0.17 11.75 -14.73
N HIS A 102 -1.28 11.09 -15.09
CA HIS A 102 -2.61 11.35 -14.52
C HIS A 102 -3.13 10.13 -13.80
N THR A 103 -3.07 10.16 -12.48
CA THR A 103 -3.58 9.08 -11.64
C THR A 103 -4.33 9.61 -10.43
N TRP A 104 -5.35 8.91 -10.01
CA TRP A 104 -5.91 9.10 -8.67
C TRP A 104 -5.95 7.77 -7.92
N GLN A 105 -5.86 7.87 -6.61
CA GLN A 105 -5.96 6.74 -5.71
C GLN A 105 -6.76 7.13 -4.48
N VAL A 106 -7.64 6.23 -4.04
CA VAL A 106 -8.38 6.34 -2.79
C VAL A 106 -8.18 5.06 -2.00
N ALA A 107 -7.80 5.18 -0.74
CA ALA A 107 -7.48 4.07 0.13
C ALA A 107 -8.14 4.27 1.51
N PRO A 108 -9.33 3.71 1.76
CA PRO A 108 -9.88 3.63 3.09
C PRO A 108 -9.08 2.62 3.94
N GLU A 109 -9.03 2.86 5.23
CA GLU A 109 -8.52 1.95 6.24
C GLU A 109 -9.58 1.81 7.33
N LEU A 110 -9.98 0.56 7.59
CA LEU A 110 -10.95 0.20 8.61
C LEU A 110 -10.27 -0.76 9.58
N ARG A 111 -10.29 -0.47 10.86
CA ARG A 111 -9.67 -1.29 11.89
C ARG A 111 -10.60 -1.48 13.08
N TYR A 112 -10.71 -2.71 13.55
CA TYR A 112 -11.48 -3.07 14.72
C TYR A 112 -10.60 -3.81 15.72
N GLY A 113 -10.62 -3.39 16.97
CA GLY A 113 -9.97 -4.04 18.10
C GLY A 113 -10.97 -4.78 18.97
N GLY A 114 -10.79 -6.10 19.12
CA GLY A 114 -11.75 -6.97 19.80
C GLY A 114 -11.86 -6.70 21.30
N ALA A 115 -10.73 -6.50 22.02
CA ALA A 115 -10.76 -6.24 23.45
C ALA A 115 -11.07 -4.77 23.79
N SER A 116 -10.74 -3.84 22.90
CA SER A 116 -11.07 -2.42 23.06
C SER A 116 -12.47 -2.08 22.61
N GLU A 117 -13.13 -2.98 21.85
CA GLU A 117 -14.43 -2.76 21.18
C GLU A 117 -14.47 -1.45 20.38
N THR A 118 -13.32 -1.04 19.87
CA THR A 118 -13.16 0.26 19.22
C THR A 118 -12.95 0.10 17.73
N PHE A 119 -13.71 0.92 16.98
CA PHE A 119 -13.60 1.02 15.55
C PHE A 119 -12.81 2.28 15.15
N PHE A 120 -11.83 2.08 14.28
CA PHE A 120 -11.04 3.15 13.68
C PHE A 120 -11.28 3.15 12.18
N ALA A 121 -11.48 4.33 11.61
CA ALA A 121 -11.69 4.51 10.19
C ALA A 121 -10.95 5.74 9.71
N SER A 122 -10.19 5.59 8.65
CA SER A 122 -9.53 6.69 7.97
C SER A 122 -9.61 6.54 6.45
N LEU A 123 -9.54 7.65 5.75
CA LEU A 123 -9.56 7.72 4.30
C LEU A 123 -8.34 8.52 3.83
N ARG A 124 -7.69 8.01 2.77
CA ARG A 124 -6.60 8.72 2.08
C ARG A 124 -6.92 8.81 0.62
N GLY A 125 -6.71 9.99 0.05
CA GLY A 125 -6.85 10.26 -1.36
C GLY A 125 -5.59 10.91 -1.91
N ARG A 126 -5.21 10.54 -3.13
CA ARG A 126 -4.10 11.15 -3.87
C ARG A 126 -4.56 11.40 -5.30
N TYR A 127 -4.21 12.55 -5.82
CA TYR A 127 -4.40 12.89 -7.22
C TYR A 127 -3.10 13.47 -7.79
N GLN A 128 -2.58 12.81 -8.81
CA GLN A 128 -1.41 13.22 -9.56
C GLN A 128 -1.87 13.67 -10.95
N TRP A 129 -1.43 14.83 -11.41
CA TRP A 129 -1.78 15.37 -12.74
C TRP A 129 -0.59 15.70 -13.62
N ARG A 130 0.62 15.55 -13.10
CA ARG A 130 1.90 15.59 -13.82
C ARG A 130 2.89 14.66 -13.13
N GLN A 131 3.99 14.36 -13.80
CA GLN A 131 5.02 13.45 -13.29
C GLN A 131 5.48 13.76 -11.85
N PHE A 132 5.50 15.04 -11.48
CA PHE A 132 5.96 15.50 -10.16
C PHE A 132 4.93 16.32 -9.39
N ALA A 133 3.76 16.59 -9.98
CA ALA A 133 2.72 17.38 -9.37
C ALA A 133 1.61 16.49 -8.81
N GLU A 134 1.45 16.49 -7.49
CA GLU A 134 0.41 15.75 -6.80
C GLU A 134 -0.21 16.54 -5.65
N ALA A 135 -1.47 16.25 -5.38
CA ALA A 135 -2.16 16.64 -4.16
C ALA A 135 -2.65 15.40 -3.43
N SER A 136 -2.58 15.44 -2.12
CA SER A 136 -3.10 14.37 -1.27
C SER A 136 -3.89 14.93 -0.09
N LEU A 137 -4.93 14.19 0.29
CA LEU A 137 -5.80 14.48 1.42
C LEU A 137 -5.97 13.21 2.24
N ALA A 138 -5.88 13.33 3.56
CA ALA A 138 -6.13 12.22 4.46
C ALA A 138 -6.86 12.71 5.71
N GLY A 139 -7.72 11.85 6.26
CA GLY A 139 -8.40 12.18 7.50
C GLY A 139 -9.13 10.99 8.09
N GLY A 140 -9.48 11.12 9.36
CA GLY A 140 -10.21 10.10 10.09
C GLY A 140 -9.68 9.86 11.49
N ARG A 141 -9.99 8.69 12.02
CA ARG A 141 -9.51 8.20 13.31
C ARG A 141 -8.62 6.98 13.08
N ALA A 142 -7.40 7.00 13.61
CA ALA A 142 -6.43 5.92 13.45
C ALA A 142 -5.73 5.58 14.76
N ILE A 143 -5.19 4.37 14.85
CA ILE A 143 -4.20 4.00 15.86
C ILE A 143 -2.81 4.23 15.28
N ARG A 144 -1.93 4.83 16.10
CA ARG A 144 -0.55 5.11 15.75
C ARG A 144 0.40 4.59 16.82
N GLN A 145 1.63 4.32 16.42
CA GLN A 145 2.70 3.96 17.34
C GLN A 145 3.57 5.17 17.65
N PHE A 146 3.97 5.32 18.91
CA PHE A 146 4.95 6.33 19.29
C PHE A 146 6.32 6.04 18.65
N GLY A 147 6.96 7.11 18.15
CA GLY A 147 8.27 7.00 17.49
C GLY A 147 8.22 6.58 16.02
N GLU A 148 7.06 6.27 15.47
CA GLU A 148 6.91 5.96 14.06
C GLU A 148 6.81 7.25 13.23
N THR A 149 7.76 7.43 12.31
CA THR A 149 7.81 8.61 11.41
C THR A 149 6.81 8.50 10.24
N GLN A 150 5.77 7.69 10.36
CA GLN A 150 4.78 7.55 9.29
C GLN A 150 4.09 8.89 9.05
N THR A 151 4.37 9.44 7.90
CA THR A 151 3.59 10.56 7.38
C THR A 151 2.19 10.04 7.10
N SER A 152 1.16 10.69 7.68
CA SER A 152 -0.26 10.33 7.48
C SER A 152 -0.70 10.35 6.00
N MET A 153 0.21 10.72 5.12
CA MET A 153 0.04 10.89 3.67
C MET A 153 0.68 9.77 2.84
N ASP A 154 1.42 8.84 3.45
CA ASP A 154 2.02 7.75 2.69
C ASP A 154 0.95 6.80 2.17
N LEU A 155 0.72 6.89 0.86
CA LEU A 155 -0.13 5.98 0.08
C LEU A 155 0.69 4.90 -0.63
N ASP A 156 2.02 4.91 -0.46
CA ASP A 156 2.88 3.96 -1.15
C ASP A 156 2.56 2.52 -0.76
N ASP A 157 2.34 1.71 -1.80
CA ASP A 157 2.07 0.28 -1.69
C ASP A 157 3.29 -0.51 -1.19
N ALA A 158 4.45 0.14 -1.09
CA ALA A 158 5.74 -0.44 -0.75
C ALA A 158 6.06 -0.43 0.75
N HIS A 159 5.06 -0.30 1.63
CA HIS A 159 5.37 -0.62 3.02
C HIS A 159 5.81 -2.07 3.10
N PRO A 160 7.07 -2.32 3.51
CA PRO A 160 7.48 -3.68 3.83
C PRO A 160 6.43 -4.25 4.78
N LEU A 161 6.16 -5.54 4.66
CA LEU A 161 5.34 -6.26 5.64
C LEU A 161 5.66 -5.65 7.00
N PRO A 162 4.69 -5.26 7.82
CA PRO A 162 4.98 -4.68 9.11
C PRO A 162 5.56 -5.79 9.99
N VAL A 163 6.79 -6.18 9.68
CA VAL A 163 7.55 -7.21 10.37
C VAL A 163 7.56 -6.87 11.85
N ALA A 164 7.69 -5.59 12.18
CA ALA A 164 7.60 -5.10 13.55
C ALA A 164 6.25 -5.42 14.20
N SER A 165 5.12 -5.25 13.48
CA SER A 165 3.79 -5.59 14.00
C SER A 165 3.61 -7.10 14.18
N LEU A 166 4.10 -7.89 13.24
CA LEU A 166 4.07 -9.36 13.33
C LEU A 166 4.94 -9.86 14.50
N ILE A 167 6.18 -9.36 14.59
CA ILE A 167 7.08 -9.69 15.70
C ILE A 167 6.44 -9.29 17.04
N ASN A 168 5.84 -8.10 17.12
CA ASN A 168 5.17 -7.67 18.34
C ASN A 168 3.96 -8.57 18.69
N THR A 169 3.20 -8.99 17.69
CA THR A 169 2.09 -9.94 17.88
C THR A 169 2.59 -11.27 18.44
N MET A 170 3.67 -11.82 17.86
CA MET A 170 4.28 -13.06 18.37
C MET A 170 4.82 -12.90 19.80
N ASN A 171 5.53 -11.80 20.07
CA ASN A 171 6.03 -11.53 21.42
C ASN A 171 4.90 -11.31 22.45
N ALA A 172 3.83 -10.64 22.05
CA ALA A 172 2.68 -10.46 22.93
C ALA A 172 2.02 -11.81 23.22
N LEU A 173 1.77 -12.63 22.20
CA LEU A 173 1.08 -13.91 22.38
C LEU A 173 1.90 -14.94 23.15
N PHE A 174 3.20 -15.07 22.89
CA PHE A 174 4.04 -16.14 23.43
C PHE A 174 4.91 -15.71 24.61
N ASN A 175 5.41 -14.48 24.61
CA ASN A 175 6.34 -13.99 25.63
C ASN A 175 5.70 -13.01 26.62
N HIS A 176 4.41 -12.74 26.49
CA HIS A 176 3.67 -11.75 27.32
C HIS A 176 4.39 -10.38 27.33
N THR A 177 4.95 -9.99 26.19
CA THR A 177 5.76 -8.77 26.05
C THR A 177 5.25 -7.92 24.88
N ASN A 178 5.00 -6.62 25.14
CA ASN A 178 4.56 -5.68 24.12
C ASN A 178 5.55 -4.53 23.99
N PHE A 179 6.17 -4.41 22.83
CA PHE A 179 7.15 -3.34 22.52
C PHE A 179 6.46 -2.12 21.91
N MET A 180 5.25 -2.26 21.39
CA MET A 180 4.52 -1.16 20.78
C MET A 180 3.85 -0.30 21.86
N ARG A 181 4.03 1.00 21.74
CA ARG A 181 3.28 2.00 22.50
C ARG A 181 2.33 2.69 21.55
N LEU A 182 1.03 2.58 21.80
CA LEU A 182 -0.02 3.00 20.87
C LEU A 182 -0.80 4.19 21.43
N TYR A 183 -1.24 5.06 20.52
CA TYR A 183 -2.16 6.15 20.82
C TYR A 183 -3.25 6.25 19.74
N GLY A 184 -4.41 6.75 20.14
CA GLY A 184 -5.47 7.11 19.20
C GLY A 184 -5.22 8.49 18.63
N GLU A 185 -5.49 8.68 17.35
CA GLU A 185 -5.34 9.96 16.68
C GLU A 185 -6.55 10.26 15.82
N TYR A 186 -7.19 11.42 16.03
CA TYR A 186 -8.02 12.06 15.02
C TYR A 186 -7.14 12.98 14.20
N PHE A 187 -7.26 12.93 12.90
CA PHE A 187 -6.42 13.76 12.05
C PHE A 187 -7.11 14.17 10.75
N VAL A 188 -6.71 15.34 10.27
CA VAL A 188 -6.95 15.81 8.90
C VAL A 188 -5.64 16.37 8.40
N ALA A 189 -5.23 15.96 7.19
CA ALA A 189 -3.98 16.40 6.62
C ALA A 189 -4.15 16.60 5.12
N ALA A 190 -3.54 17.66 4.59
CA ALA A 190 -3.47 17.97 3.18
C ALA A 190 -2.01 18.19 2.79
N ALA A 191 -1.59 17.69 1.64
CA ALA A 191 -0.28 17.97 1.10
C ALA A 191 -0.36 18.26 -0.40
N TYR A 192 0.53 19.11 -0.83
CA TYR A 192 0.79 19.46 -2.21
C TYR A 192 2.28 19.31 -2.49
N GLN A 193 2.63 18.69 -3.60
CA GLN A 193 4.00 18.54 -4.05
C GLN A 193 4.09 18.87 -5.53
N ASP A 194 5.12 19.63 -5.93
CA ASP A 194 5.41 19.90 -7.34
C ASP A 194 6.91 20.13 -7.54
N ARG A 195 7.38 19.90 -8.76
CA ARG A 195 8.70 20.30 -9.21
C ARG A 195 8.64 21.69 -9.84
N LEU A 196 9.13 22.69 -9.13
CA LEU A 196 9.10 24.10 -9.55
C LEU A 196 10.14 24.39 -10.63
N ALA A 197 11.30 23.73 -10.56
CA ALA A 197 12.39 23.87 -11.54
C ALA A 197 13.24 22.57 -11.57
N ARG A 198 14.15 22.47 -12.50
CA ARG A 198 15.09 21.34 -12.57
C ARG A 198 15.95 21.29 -11.30
N GLY A 199 15.75 20.23 -10.50
CA GLY A 199 16.45 20.06 -9.22
C GLY A 199 15.84 20.80 -8.03
N LEU A 200 14.65 21.44 -8.20
CA LEU A 200 13.93 22.11 -7.12
C LEU A 200 12.53 21.49 -6.97
N ASP A 201 12.38 20.62 -6.00
CA ASP A 201 11.10 20.04 -5.61
C ASP A 201 10.56 20.78 -4.39
N ALA A 202 9.29 21.19 -4.42
CA ALA A 202 8.60 21.85 -3.32
C ALA A 202 7.51 20.93 -2.77
N ARG A 203 7.39 20.88 -1.44
CA ARG A 203 6.32 20.16 -0.75
C ARG A 203 5.76 21.06 0.35
N LEU A 204 4.45 21.24 0.31
CA LEU A 204 3.68 21.91 1.38
C LEU A 204 2.80 20.86 2.04
N GLN A 205 2.80 20.82 3.37
CA GLN A 205 1.93 19.93 4.14
C GLN A 205 1.32 20.70 5.31
N ILE A 206 0.02 20.56 5.46
CA ILE A 206 -0.75 21.08 6.59
C ILE A 206 -1.46 19.90 7.24
N ALA A 207 -1.38 19.81 8.57
CA ALA A 207 -2.04 18.75 9.31
C ALA A 207 -2.55 19.25 10.66
N TRP A 208 -3.77 18.85 10.99
CA TRP A 208 -4.32 18.94 12.34
C TRP A 208 -4.39 17.53 12.93
N ARG A 209 -4.01 17.39 14.19
CA ARG A 209 -4.01 16.11 14.89
C ARG A 209 -4.45 16.32 16.34
N ASP A 210 -5.36 15.48 16.78
CA ASP A 210 -5.76 15.35 18.18
C ASP A 210 -5.44 13.93 18.65
N ARG A 211 -4.62 13.80 19.70
CA ARG A 211 -4.06 12.56 20.18
C ARG A 211 -4.64 12.20 21.54
N SER A 212 -5.07 10.97 21.68
CA SER A 212 -5.61 10.40 22.91
C SER A 212 -4.80 9.20 23.38
N PRO A 213 -4.47 9.10 24.68
CA PRO A 213 -3.81 7.94 25.24
C PRO A 213 -4.74 6.72 25.16
N LEU A 214 -4.16 5.55 24.92
CA LEU A 214 -4.86 4.28 24.94
C LEU A 214 -4.36 3.44 26.10
N ARG A 215 -5.25 2.63 26.69
CA ARG A 215 -4.92 1.70 27.80
C ARG A 215 -4.90 0.27 27.27
N ASN A 216 -4.23 -0.62 28.01
CA ASN A 216 -4.32 -2.05 27.76
C ASN A 216 -5.72 -2.53 28.19
N ASN A 217 -6.42 -3.20 27.27
CA ASN A 217 -7.75 -3.76 27.48
C ASN A 217 -7.71 -5.31 27.52
N SER A 218 -6.57 -5.91 27.21
CA SER A 218 -6.36 -7.36 27.26
C SER A 218 -5.08 -7.69 28.01
N ASN A 219 -5.16 -8.72 28.84
CA ASN A 219 -3.99 -9.36 29.44
C ASN A 219 -3.80 -10.80 28.93
N TRP A 220 -4.53 -11.18 27.90
CA TRP A 220 -4.50 -12.53 27.35
C TRP A 220 -3.19 -12.83 26.64
N SER A 221 -2.65 -14.04 26.83
CA SER A 221 -1.53 -14.60 26.09
C SER A 221 -1.70 -16.11 25.96
N ILE A 222 -1.04 -16.71 24.99
CA ILE A 222 -1.03 -18.17 24.79
C ILE A 222 -0.17 -18.85 25.87
N SER A 223 0.82 -18.17 26.41
CA SER A 223 1.71 -18.71 27.46
C SER A 223 0.98 -19.03 28.78
N GLY A 224 -0.25 -18.54 28.95
CA GLY A 224 -1.10 -18.89 30.09
C GLY A 224 -0.61 -18.40 31.46
N ASP A 225 0.36 -17.51 31.50
CA ASP A 225 0.87 -16.92 32.73
C ASP A 225 -0.04 -15.79 33.19
N GLU A 226 -1.08 -16.15 33.95
CA GLU A 226 -2.12 -15.21 34.40
C GLU A 226 -1.59 -14.17 35.40
N GLU A 227 -0.52 -14.45 36.10
CA GLU A 227 0.12 -13.51 37.05
C GLU A 227 0.89 -12.40 36.34
N ARG A 228 1.36 -12.68 35.16
CA ARG A 228 2.15 -11.72 34.36
C ARG A 228 1.24 -10.72 33.65
N ARG A 229 1.50 -9.44 33.84
CA ARG A 229 0.77 -8.36 33.16
C ARG A 229 1.64 -7.65 32.14
N TYR A 230 1.01 -7.24 31.04
CA TYR A 230 1.69 -6.37 30.09
C TYR A 230 2.08 -5.04 30.72
N ALA A 231 3.26 -4.55 30.35
CA ALA A 231 3.67 -3.19 30.73
C ALA A 231 2.63 -2.16 30.25
N PRO A 232 2.38 -1.11 31.05
CA PRO A 232 1.44 -0.06 30.69
C PRO A 232 1.72 0.53 29.30
N ASN A 233 0.69 0.86 28.55
CA ASN A 233 0.80 1.47 27.23
C ASN A 233 1.12 2.98 27.27
N GLN A 234 1.75 3.48 28.32
CA GLN A 234 2.13 4.89 28.43
C GLN A 234 3.60 5.04 28.07
N PRO A 235 4.01 6.10 27.34
CA PRO A 235 5.42 6.43 27.17
C PRO A 235 6.01 6.74 28.53
N GLN A 236 7.23 6.25 28.80
CA GLN A 236 7.90 6.40 30.10
C GLN A 236 8.09 7.86 30.55
N ASN A 237 8.01 8.83 29.63
CA ASN A 237 8.17 10.25 29.90
C ASN A 237 6.85 11.02 30.10
N ALA A 238 5.69 10.38 30.06
CA ALA A 238 4.40 11.05 30.25
C ALA A 238 4.01 11.28 31.73
N VAL A 239 4.89 10.88 32.65
CA VAL A 239 4.65 10.99 34.13
C VAL A 239 5.25 12.28 34.71
N GLN A 240 5.91 13.12 33.92
CA GLN A 240 6.60 14.33 34.39
C GLN A 240 6.12 15.63 33.72
N SER A 241 4.83 15.77 33.50
CA SER A 241 4.30 17.10 33.15
C SER A 241 2.93 17.33 33.78
#